data_dc4efe80a2b03ea686558cd028cfd24f
#
_entry.id   dc4efe80a2b03ea686558cd028cfd24f
#
_cell.length_a   1.000
_cell.length_b   1.000
_cell.length_c   1.000
_cell.angle_alpha   90.00
_cell.angle_beta   90.00
_cell.angle_gamma   90.00
#
_symmetry.space_group_name_H-M   'P 1'
#
loop_
_entity.id
_entity.type
_entity.pdbx_description
1 polymer ?
#
loop_
_entity_poly.entity_id
_entity_poly.type
_entity_poly.pdbx_seq_one_letter_code
_entity_poly.pdbx_strand_id
1 'polypeptide(L)'
;MKQVIAFIKPHQLSPVAMGLRDIPGLTGLSIGKGQGFGRGRARGAGSRIVEDEMAYIPHVRIEVFCGDERLEDVLGCITTNAHTGLTGDGKIYVTDVVEAVRLSNGERGVSAV
;
A
#
# COMPACT_ATOMS: atom_id res chain seq x y z
N MET A 1 9.23 12.05 8.41
CA MET A 1 8.15 11.02 8.51
C MET A 1 7.47 10.87 7.16
N LYS A 2 7.21 9.65 6.77
CA LYS A 2 6.61 9.35 5.47
C LYS A 2 5.37 8.51 5.63
N GLN A 3 4.40 8.78 4.78
CA GLN A 3 3.24 7.92 4.57
C GLN A 3 3.44 7.17 3.26
N VAL A 4 3.37 5.86 3.33
CA VAL A 4 3.45 5.00 2.16
C VAL A 4 2.08 4.35 1.96
N ILE A 5 1.48 4.59 0.81
CA ILE A 5 0.22 3.96 0.43
C ILE A 5 0.51 3.07 -0.77
N ALA A 6 0.15 1.81 -0.67
CA ALA A 6 0.32 0.85 -1.77
C ALA A 6 -1.03 0.22 -2.12
N PHE A 7 -1.32 0.17 -3.40
CA PHE A 7 -2.46 -0.58 -3.93
C PHE A 7 -1.89 -1.82 -4.59
N ILE A 8 -2.25 -3.00 -4.09
CA ILE A 8 -1.68 -4.27 -4.52
C ILE A 8 -2.79 -5.28 -4.83
N LYS A 9 -2.42 -6.34 -5.53
CA LYS A 9 -3.34 -7.47 -5.75
C LYS A 9 -3.65 -8.17 -4.44
N PRO A 10 -4.90 -8.60 -4.23
CA PRO A 10 -5.30 -9.22 -2.96
C PRO A 10 -4.45 -10.42 -2.55
N HIS A 11 -4.07 -11.27 -3.49
CA HIS A 11 -3.27 -12.47 -3.17
C HIS A 11 -1.80 -12.17 -2.89
N GLN A 12 -1.35 -10.94 -3.09
CA GLN A 12 -0.02 -10.50 -2.69
C GLN A 12 0.01 -9.89 -1.29
N LEU A 13 -1.13 -9.80 -0.62
CA LEU A 13 -1.20 -9.22 0.72
C LEU A 13 -0.31 -9.95 1.72
N SER A 14 -0.41 -11.27 1.79
CA SER A 14 0.34 -12.03 2.80
C SER A 14 1.85 -11.86 2.67
N PRO A 15 2.46 -12.04 1.49
CA PRO A 15 3.91 -11.83 1.38
C PRO A 15 4.32 -10.39 1.68
N VAL A 16 3.54 -9.40 1.26
CA VAL A 16 3.84 -8.00 1.56
C VAL A 16 3.75 -7.73 3.05
N ALA A 17 2.65 -8.14 3.69
CA ALA A 17 2.45 -7.90 5.11
C ALA A 17 3.51 -8.60 5.98
N MET A 18 3.86 -9.82 5.64
CA MET A 18 4.91 -10.55 6.35
C MET A 18 6.26 -9.89 6.20
N GLY A 19 6.59 -9.46 4.98
CA GLY A 19 7.84 -8.75 4.74
C GLY A 19 7.93 -7.44 5.49
N LEU A 20 6.85 -6.66 5.50
CA LEU A 20 6.82 -5.40 6.25
C LEU A 20 6.96 -5.64 7.75
N ARG A 21 6.31 -6.65 8.27
CA ARG A 21 6.40 -6.98 9.70
C ARG A 21 7.84 -7.31 10.13
N ASP A 22 8.62 -7.86 9.22
CA ASP A 22 10.00 -8.24 9.51
C ASP A 22 10.99 -7.07 9.43
N ILE A 23 10.57 -5.90 8.99
CA ILE A 23 11.44 -4.72 8.97
C ILE A 23 11.64 -4.22 10.41
N PRO A 24 12.89 -4.20 10.92
CA PRO A 24 13.15 -3.72 12.27
C PRO A 24 12.71 -2.28 12.45
N GLY A 25 11.98 -2.02 13.53
CA GLY A 25 11.54 -0.67 13.88
C GLY A 25 10.32 -0.17 13.14
N LEU A 26 9.77 -0.93 12.22
CA LEU A 26 8.49 -0.59 11.63
C LEU A 26 7.38 -0.92 12.63
N THR A 27 6.53 0.06 12.93
CA THR A 27 5.61 -0.04 14.05
C THR A 27 4.25 -0.65 13.70
N GLY A 28 3.89 -0.65 12.42
CA GLY A 28 2.63 -1.25 12.01
C GLY A 28 2.22 -0.89 10.60
N LEU A 29 1.12 -1.49 10.20
CA LEU A 29 0.49 -1.19 8.92
C LEU A 29 -1.02 -1.27 9.07
N SER A 30 -1.72 -0.57 8.20
CA SER A 30 -3.17 -0.64 8.10
C SER A 30 -3.54 -1.24 6.75
N ILE A 31 -4.61 -2.02 6.73
CA ILE A 31 -5.05 -2.72 5.53
C ILE A 31 -6.51 -2.36 5.27
N GLY A 32 -6.81 -2.00 4.04
CA GLY A 32 -8.17 -1.79 3.57
C GLY A 32 -8.40 -2.54 2.27
N LYS A 33 -9.60 -3.06 2.11
CA LYS A 33 -10.00 -3.69 0.85
C LYS A 33 -10.82 -2.71 0.04
N GLY A 34 -10.63 -2.73 -1.26
CA GLY A 34 -11.37 -1.88 -2.17
C GLY A 34 -11.47 -2.49 -3.54
N GLN A 35 -12.05 -1.74 -4.44
CA GLN A 35 -12.13 -2.15 -5.83
C GLN A 35 -12.12 -0.91 -6.71
N GLY A 36 -11.60 -1.09 -7.90
CA GLY A 36 -11.49 0.02 -8.82
C GLY A 36 -10.92 -0.43 -10.15
N PHE A 37 -10.55 0.53 -10.97
CA PHE A 37 -9.88 0.25 -12.22
C PHE A 37 -8.70 1.20 -12.40
N GLY A 38 -7.74 0.77 -13.19
CA GLY A 38 -6.56 1.57 -13.50
C GLY A 38 -6.20 1.45 -14.97
N ARG A 39 -5.00 1.84 -15.26
CA ARG A 39 -4.51 1.86 -16.64
C ARG A 39 -4.61 0.50 -17.33
N GLY A 40 -4.39 -0.59 -16.59
CA GLY A 40 -4.39 -1.93 -17.14
C GLY A 40 -5.76 -2.46 -17.57
N ARG A 41 -6.83 -1.82 -17.15
CA ARG A 41 -8.19 -2.30 -17.48
C ARG A 41 -8.47 -2.39 -18.97
N ALA A 42 -7.86 -1.51 -19.74
CA ALA A 42 -8.11 -1.44 -21.17
C ALA A 42 -7.54 -2.61 -21.94
N ARG A 43 -6.73 -3.40 -21.31
CA ARG A 43 -6.04 -4.49 -21.99
C ARG A 43 -6.71 -5.83 -21.86
N GLY A 44 -7.25 -6.11 -20.76
CA GLY A 44 -7.72 -7.45 -20.49
C GLY A 44 -9.17 -7.59 -20.82
N ALA A 45 -9.94 -7.55 -19.84
CA ALA A 45 -11.38 -7.68 -19.92
C ALA A 45 -12.04 -6.37 -20.28
N GLY A 46 -11.26 -5.34 -20.43
CA GLY A 46 -11.77 -4.01 -20.41
C GLY A 46 -12.61 -3.57 -21.58
N SER A 47 -12.66 -4.33 -22.61
CA SER A 47 -13.35 -3.89 -23.80
C SER A 47 -14.87 -3.90 -23.67
N ARG A 48 -15.38 -4.48 -22.60
CA ARG A 48 -16.82 -4.57 -22.43
C ARG A 48 -17.25 -4.16 -21.06
N ILE A 49 -17.34 -2.90 -20.91
CA ILE A 49 -17.93 -2.37 -19.72
C ILE A 49 -19.33 -1.94 -20.06
N VAL A 50 -20.27 -2.70 -19.63
CA VAL A 50 -21.66 -2.28 -19.62
C VAL A 50 -21.81 -1.47 -18.35
N GLU A 51 -22.41 -0.30 -18.44
CA GLU A 51 -22.46 0.65 -17.33
C GLU A 51 -22.91 0.02 -16.01
N ASP A 52 -23.92 -0.82 -16.05
CA ASP A 52 -24.45 -1.45 -14.85
C ASP A 52 -23.67 -2.68 -14.41
N GLU A 53 -22.72 -3.12 -15.22
CA GLU A 53 -21.97 -4.32 -14.97
C GLU A 53 -20.46 -4.05 -14.95
N MET A 54 -20.08 -2.82 -14.73
CA MET A 54 -18.68 -2.47 -14.66
C MET A 54 -18.01 -3.28 -13.57
N ALA A 55 -17.15 -4.20 -14.01
CA ALA A 55 -16.39 -5.02 -13.07
C ALA A 55 -15.23 -4.20 -12.54
N TYR A 56 -15.35 -3.77 -11.33
CA TYR A 56 -14.22 -3.19 -10.62
C TYR A 56 -13.32 -4.31 -10.13
N ILE A 57 -12.03 -4.12 -10.34
CA ILE A 57 -11.04 -5.10 -9.94
C ILE A 57 -10.77 -4.94 -8.44
N PRO A 58 -10.89 -6.02 -7.66
CA PRO A 58 -10.56 -5.93 -6.24
C PRO A 58 -9.08 -5.65 -6.03
N HIS A 59 -8.79 -4.84 -5.04
CA HIS A 59 -7.42 -4.55 -4.63
C HIS A 59 -7.35 -4.42 -3.12
N VAL A 60 -6.14 -4.43 -2.59
CA VAL A 60 -5.87 -4.16 -1.19
C VAL A 60 -5.06 -2.87 -1.11
N ARG A 61 -5.48 -1.99 -0.20
CA ARG A 61 -4.73 -0.80 0.14
C ARG A 61 -3.96 -1.05 1.42
N ILE A 62 -2.66 -0.86 1.37
CA ILE A 62 -1.80 -0.91 2.53
C ILE A 62 -1.33 0.50 2.83
N GLU A 63 -1.35 0.86 4.10
CA GLU A 63 -0.87 2.15 4.55
C GLU A 63 0.13 1.95 5.68
N VAL A 64 1.29 2.56 5.52
CA VAL A 64 2.41 2.48 6.47
C VAL A 64 2.91 3.89 6.76
N PHE A 65 3.15 4.19 8.03
CA PHE A 65 3.84 5.40 8.44
C PHE A 65 5.20 5.01 9.00
N CYS A 66 6.23 5.69 8.56
CA CYS A 66 7.59 5.36 8.98
C CYS A 66 8.47 6.60 9.04
N GLY A 67 9.59 6.48 9.74
CA GLY A 67 10.63 7.47 9.68
C GLY A 67 11.31 7.46 8.31
N ASP A 68 11.96 8.56 7.97
CA ASP A 68 12.62 8.71 6.67
C ASP A 68 13.67 7.63 6.44
N GLU A 69 14.35 7.20 7.48
CA GLU A 69 15.43 6.20 7.42
C GLU A 69 14.94 4.80 7.03
N ARG A 70 13.62 4.55 7.14
CA ARG A 70 13.05 3.24 6.79
C ARG A 70 12.35 3.22 5.45
N LEU A 71 12.25 4.36 4.80
CA LEU A 71 11.48 4.48 3.56
C LEU A 71 11.94 3.51 2.49
N GLU A 72 13.24 3.45 2.24
CA GLU A 72 13.76 2.58 1.18
C GLU A 72 13.53 1.10 1.49
N ASP A 73 13.63 0.70 2.74
CA ASP A 73 13.34 -0.68 3.13
C ASP A 73 11.87 -1.02 2.91
N VAL A 74 10.96 -0.09 3.23
CA VAL A 74 9.53 -0.27 3.01
C VAL A 74 9.22 -0.37 1.52
N LEU A 75 9.74 0.54 0.72
CA LEU A 75 9.52 0.54 -0.72
C LEU A 75 10.06 -0.74 -1.38
N GLY A 76 11.26 -1.13 -1.02
CA GLY A 76 11.87 -2.36 -1.53
C GLY A 76 11.07 -3.60 -1.17
N CYS A 77 10.61 -3.68 0.06
CA CYS A 77 9.79 -4.79 0.54
C CYS A 77 8.48 -4.91 -0.24
N ILE A 78 7.75 -3.81 -0.38
CA ILE A 78 6.48 -3.81 -1.11
C ILE A 78 6.70 -4.14 -2.59
N THR A 79 7.68 -3.49 -3.21
CA THR A 79 7.97 -3.71 -4.63
C THR A 79 8.31 -5.16 -4.91
N THR A 80 9.17 -5.74 -4.10
CA THR A 80 9.60 -7.13 -4.31
C THR A 80 8.46 -8.12 -4.10
N ASN A 81 7.67 -7.92 -3.05
CA ASN A 81 6.65 -8.89 -2.67
C ASN A 81 5.31 -8.71 -3.38
N ALA A 82 5.03 -7.52 -3.89
CA ALA A 82 3.80 -7.26 -4.63
C ALA A 82 3.93 -7.50 -6.13
N HIS A 83 5.15 -7.57 -6.65
CA HIS A 83 5.40 -7.75 -8.07
C HIS A 83 5.02 -9.15 -8.52
N THR A 84 4.20 -9.26 -9.56
CA THR A 84 3.84 -10.54 -10.17
C THR A 84 4.36 -10.68 -11.59
N GLY A 85 4.69 -9.58 -12.23
CA GLY A 85 5.05 -9.55 -13.65
C GLY A 85 3.86 -9.51 -14.59
N LEU A 86 2.65 -9.50 -14.03
CA LEU A 86 1.42 -9.42 -14.80
C LEU A 86 0.83 -8.01 -14.70
N THR A 87 -0.11 -7.71 -15.57
CA THR A 87 -0.82 -6.43 -15.55
C THR A 87 -1.56 -6.26 -14.23
N GLY A 88 -1.56 -5.05 -13.72
CA GLY A 88 -2.36 -4.71 -12.54
C GLY A 88 -1.67 -4.94 -11.20
N ASP A 89 -0.36 -5.00 -11.17
CA ASP A 89 0.38 -5.17 -9.92
C ASP A 89 0.15 -4.04 -8.91
N GLY A 90 -0.16 -2.85 -9.38
CA GLY A 90 -0.47 -1.73 -8.53
C GLY A 90 0.59 -0.65 -8.50
N LYS A 91 0.49 0.20 -7.49
CA LYS A 91 1.38 1.36 -7.34
C LYS A 91 1.61 1.68 -5.89
N ILE A 92 2.70 2.37 -5.65
CA ILE A 92 3.04 2.93 -4.35
C ILE A 92 3.07 4.45 -4.47
N TYR A 93 2.50 5.11 -3.49
CA TYR A 93 2.56 6.56 -3.35
C TYR A 93 3.21 6.90 -2.02
N VAL A 94 4.09 7.90 -2.03
CA VAL A 94 4.77 8.36 -0.82
C VAL A 94 4.47 9.84 -0.62
N THR A 95 4.08 10.20 0.58
CA THR A 95 3.85 11.59 0.95
C THR A 95 4.59 11.91 2.24
N ASP A 96 4.88 13.19 2.43
CA ASP A 96 5.43 13.66 3.69
C ASP A 96 4.34 13.76 4.75
N VAL A 97 4.67 13.35 5.96
CA VAL A 97 3.82 13.54 7.13
C VAL A 97 4.35 14.72 7.91
N VAL A 98 3.50 15.72 8.08
CA VAL A 98 3.88 16.97 8.74
C VAL A 98 3.97 16.82 10.24
N GLU A 99 3.08 16.03 10.83
CA GLU A 99 3.02 15.84 12.27
C GLU A 99 2.37 14.50 12.61
N ALA A 100 2.82 13.89 13.69
CA ALA A 100 2.24 12.68 14.24
C ALA A 100 2.02 12.89 15.74
N VAL A 101 0.90 12.42 16.25
CA VAL A 101 0.58 12.49 17.68
C VAL A 101 0.09 11.12 18.12
N ARG A 102 0.72 10.59 19.16
CA ARG A 102 0.29 9.33 19.77
C ARG A 102 -0.84 9.62 20.75
N LEU A 103 -1.97 9.01 20.53
CA LEU A 103 -3.16 9.32 21.35
C LEU A 103 -3.03 8.88 22.79
N SER A 104 -2.28 7.80 23.05
CA SER A 104 -2.16 7.24 24.40
C SER A 104 -1.42 8.16 25.37
N ASN A 105 -0.48 8.95 24.91
CA ASN A 105 0.38 9.76 25.77
C ASN A 105 0.62 11.19 25.28
N GLY A 106 0.08 11.56 24.12
CA GLY A 106 0.27 12.88 23.56
C GLY A 106 1.64 13.14 22.95
N GLU A 107 2.49 12.12 22.83
CA GLU A 107 3.81 12.23 22.23
C GLU A 107 3.69 12.70 20.78
N ARG A 108 4.59 13.57 20.34
CA ARG A 108 4.53 14.21 19.03
C ARG A 108 5.82 14.03 18.25
N GLY A 109 5.68 14.11 16.92
CA GLY A 109 6.81 14.06 16.01
C GLY A 109 7.25 12.65 15.68
N VAL A 110 8.54 12.50 15.31
CA VAL A 110 9.09 11.23 14.82
C VAL A 110 8.93 10.10 15.83
N SER A 111 9.05 10.40 17.10
CA SER A 111 8.92 9.38 18.16
C SER A 111 7.48 8.87 18.33
N ALA A 112 6.50 9.56 17.76
CA ALA A 112 5.11 9.14 17.80
C ALA A 112 4.72 8.17 16.68
N VAL A 113 5.59 7.99 15.72
CA VAL A 113 5.34 7.12 14.57
C VAL A 113 5.40 5.64 14.94
#